data_bc63f77f36a9c3f5dc9d9dc1ed13bd8d
#
_entry.id   bc63f77f36a9c3f5dc9d9dc1ed13bd8d
#
_cell.length_a   1.000
_cell.length_b   1.000
_cell.length_c   1.000
_cell.angle_alpha   90.00
_cell.angle_beta   90.00
_cell.angle_gamma   90.00
#
_symmetry.space_group_name_H-M   'P 1'
#
loop_
_entity.id
_entity.type
_entity.pdbx_description
1 polymer ?
#
loop_
_entity_poly.entity_id
_entity_poly.type
_entity_poly.pdbx_seq_one_letter_code
_entity_poly.pdbx_strand_id
1 'polypeptide(L)'
;MDIVATARQIADEVLFPAALDTDAGDVVPRELLDKLASAGLYGLAAPADAGGLGADFATACSVQETLASGCLTTAFVWVQHHGLVRALTSAGNEELAGTWLTPLIRGEVRAGLGGGGMLPRPTLRTERDSTGWVLDGVSPFVSGWGRIDVIHLAARAGDGDIVWLIVDAAEGASLRAERLRLAALNATATMRLTFDRLHVPAGRVTAKHPPGDYAAPEVLRVHSALALGVAARCCRLLGPSPLDSELALLRAQLDQLGPGIPAARAAAGELALRAAAALMAAEGSRSLLAAGHPQRLAREAMFVLVYALRPATRAALLTRLGAGED
;
A
#
# COMPACT_ATOMS: atom_id res chain seq x y z
N MET A 1 -4.73 21.85 -12.16
CA MET A 1 -3.60 20.93 -12.50
C MET A 1 -4.18 19.54 -12.70
N ASP A 2 -3.84 18.86 -13.79
CA ASP A 2 -4.26 17.47 -13.99
C ASP A 2 -3.34 16.56 -13.13
N ILE A 3 -3.89 16.06 -12.02
CA ILE A 3 -3.17 15.26 -11.03
C ILE A 3 -2.68 13.93 -11.64
N VAL A 4 -3.49 13.32 -12.52
CA VAL A 4 -3.15 12.04 -13.16
C VAL A 4 -2.03 12.25 -14.18
N ALA A 5 -2.05 13.36 -14.94
CA ALA A 5 -0.97 13.70 -15.86
C ALA A 5 0.35 13.95 -15.09
N THR A 6 0.30 14.67 -13.96
CA THR A 6 1.46 14.87 -13.09
C THR A 6 2.01 13.54 -12.56
N ALA A 7 1.14 12.65 -12.08
CA ALA A 7 1.53 11.32 -11.61
C ALA A 7 2.17 10.49 -12.75
N ARG A 8 1.65 10.60 -13.97
CA ARG A 8 2.20 9.91 -15.16
C ARG A 8 3.59 10.40 -15.49
N GLN A 9 3.80 11.71 -15.51
CA GLN A 9 5.12 12.28 -15.73
C GLN A 9 6.12 11.78 -14.69
N ILE A 10 5.77 11.81 -13.41
CA ILE A 10 6.64 11.30 -12.34
C ILE A 10 6.90 9.80 -12.51
N ALA A 11 5.87 9.02 -12.84
CA ALA A 11 6.01 7.57 -13.03
C ALA A 11 6.96 7.22 -14.18
N ASP A 12 6.87 7.94 -15.31
CA ASP A 12 7.63 7.61 -16.51
C ASP A 12 9.03 8.26 -16.54
N GLU A 13 9.17 9.49 -16.02
CA GLU A 13 10.44 10.24 -16.10
C GLU A 13 11.32 10.10 -14.84
N VAL A 14 10.72 9.71 -13.70
CA VAL A 14 11.45 9.64 -12.42
C VAL A 14 11.45 8.22 -11.85
N LEU A 15 10.25 7.64 -11.61
CA LEU A 15 10.16 6.38 -10.88
C LEU A 15 10.62 5.18 -11.73
N PHE A 16 10.22 5.11 -13.00
CA PHE A 16 10.59 3.98 -13.85
C PHE A 16 12.08 3.93 -14.17
N PRO A 17 12.77 5.03 -14.52
CA PRO A 17 14.21 5.05 -14.68
C PRO A 17 14.98 4.63 -13.41
N ALA A 18 14.52 5.04 -12.22
CA ALA A 18 15.14 4.69 -10.95
C ALA A 18 14.72 3.30 -10.39
N ALA A 19 13.80 2.60 -11.07
CA ALA A 19 13.17 1.41 -10.48
C ALA A 19 14.12 0.21 -10.33
N LEU A 20 15.11 0.04 -11.21
CA LEU A 20 16.10 -1.03 -11.09
C LEU A 20 17.06 -0.79 -9.92
N ASP A 21 17.54 0.43 -9.76
CA ASP A 21 18.42 0.80 -8.65
C ASP A 21 17.65 0.73 -7.32
N THR A 22 16.37 1.15 -7.31
CA THR A 22 15.50 0.99 -6.15
C THR A 22 15.31 -0.48 -5.78
N ASP A 23 15.07 -1.34 -6.75
CA ASP A 23 14.88 -2.78 -6.54
C ASP A 23 16.13 -3.48 -6.01
N ALA A 24 17.30 -3.07 -6.48
CA ALA A 24 18.59 -3.58 -6.03
C ALA A 24 18.99 -3.04 -4.65
N GLY A 25 18.39 -1.95 -4.21
CA GLY A 25 18.69 -1.30 -2.94
C GLY A 25 18.03 -1.96 -1.73
N ASP A 26 18.41 -1.47 -0.56
CA ASP A 26 17.85 -1.92 0.72
C ASP A 26 16.68 -1.08 1.21
N VAL A 27 16.56 0.16 0.72
CA VAL A 27 15.51 1.11 1.13
C VAL A 27 15.20 2.05 -0.04
N VAL A 28 13.94 2.44 -0.18
CA VAL A 28 13.53 3.41 -1.21
C VAL A 28 14.34 4.70 -1.08
N PRO A 29 14.97 5.21 -2.15
CA PRO A 29 15.65 6.50 -2.14
C PRO A 29 14.73 7.63 -1.65
N ARG A 30 15.21 8.45 -0.71
CA ARG A 30 14.41 9.53 -0.11
C ARG A 30 13.93 10.54 -1.16
N GLU A 31 14.79 10.85 -2.11
CA GLU A 31 14.51 11.80 -3.21
C GLU A 31 13.30 11.40 -4.06
N LEU A 32 13.00 10.10 -4.23
CA LEU A 32 11.80 9.66 -4.94
C LEU A 32 10.54 10.00 -4.15
N LEU A 33 10.56 9.82 -2.83
CA LEU A 33 9.45 10.19 -1.95
C LEU A 33 9.31 11.72 -1.81
N ASP A 34 10.42 12.45 -1.78
CA ASP A 34 10.45 13.92 -1.77
C ASP A 34 9.86 14.48 -3.07
N LYS A 35 10.08 13.81 -4.21
CA LYS A 35 9.44 14.18 -5.49
C LYS A 35 7.93 14.04 -5.44
N LEU A 36 7.41 12.98 -4.82
CA LEU A 36 5.97 12.80 -4.61
C LEU A 36 5.41 13.86 -3.65
N ALA A 37 6.15 14.23 -2.61
CA ALA A 37 5.78 15.29 -1.67
C ALA A 37 5.71 16.66 -2.36
N SER A 38 6.73 17.00 -3.15
CA SER A 38 6.80 18.27 -3.91
C SER A 38 5.66 18.41 -4.93
N ALA A 39 5.11 17.29 -5.41
CA ALA A 39 3.94 17.27 -6.29
C ALA A 39 2.60 17.31 -5.52
N GLY A 40 2.63 17.41 -4.18
CA GLY A 40 1.43 17.42 -3.33
C GLY A 40 0.75 16.05 -3.17
N LEU A 41 1.36 14.97 -3.67
CA LEU A 41 0.71 13.66 -3.73
C LEU A 41 0.53 12.99 -2.35
N TYR A 42 1.19 13.48 -1.30
CA TYR A 42 0.93 13.05 0.08
C TYR A 42 -0.42 13.55 0.61
N GLY A 43 -0.92 14.66 0.08
CA GLY A 43 -2.25 15.19 0.36
C GLY A 43 -3.31 14.81 -0.70
N LEU A 44 -3.11 13.74 -1.49
CA LEU A 44 -3.91 13.39 -2.66
C LEU A 44 -5.43 13.46 -2.42
N ALA A 45 -5.94 12.75 -1.42
CA ALA A 45 -7.36 12.68 -1.10
C ALA A 45 -7.77 13.58 0.10
N ALA A 46 -6.83 14.32 0.67
CA ALA A 46 -7.15 15.27 1.72
C ALA A 46 -7.93 16.47 1.13
N PRO A 47 -8.90 17.06 1.89
CA PRO A 47 -9.68 18.18 1.43
C PRO A 47 -8.84 19.38 1.02
N ALA A 48 -9.28 20.14 0.02
CA ALA A 48 -8.54 21.29 -0.50
C ALA A 48 -8.42 22.42 0.53
N ASP A 49 -9.44 22.62 1.36
CA ASP A 49 -9.44 23.59 2.47
C ASP A 49 -8.46 23.24 3.58
N ALA A 50 -8.11 21.94 3.72
CA ALA A 50 -7.03 21.46 4.58
C ALA A 50 -5.64 21.53 3.92
N GLY A 51 -5.54 22.00 2.68
CA GLY A 51 -4.31 22.08 1.89
C GLY A 51 -3.99 20.83 1.07
N GLY A 52 -4.92 19.89 0.94
CA GLY A 52 -4.80 18.73 0.07
C GLY A 52 -5.17 18.99 -1.38
N LEU A 53 -5.11 17.95 -2.21
CA LEU A 53 -5.50 18.04 -3.63
C LEU A 53 -6.99 17.79 -3.86
N GLY A 54 -7.75 17.30 -2.87
CA GLY A 54 -9.17 17.03 -2.95
C GLY A 54 -9.54 16.02 -4.03
N ALA A 55 -8.65 15.08 -4.36
CA ALA A 55 -8.91 14.10 -5.39
C ALA A 55 -10.06 13.18 -4.98
N ASP A 56 -10.99 12.94 -5.88
CA ASP A 56 -12.03 11.95 -5.69
C ASP A 56 -11.44 10.52 -5.70
N PHE A 57 -12.26 9.55 -5.33
CA PHE A 57 -11.85 8.17 -5.19
C PHE A 57 -11.30 7.57 -6.49
N ALA A 58 -11.94 7.86 -7.63
CA ALA A 58 -11.53 7.35 -8.95
C ALA A 58 -10.18 7.94 -9.37
N THR A 59 -9.99 9.25 -9.18
CA THR A 59 -8.73 9.96 -9.42
C THR A 59 -7.62 9.41 -8.51
N ALA A 60 -7.90 9.19 -7.23
CA ALA A 60 -6.93 8.62 -6.30
C ALA A 60 -6.48 7.20 -6.71
N CYS A 61 -7.40 6.34 -7.13
CA CYS A 61 -7.09 5.02 -7.67
C CYS A 61 -6.24 5.11 -8.96
N SER A 62 -6.55 6.05 -9.86
CA SER A 62 -5.81 6.27 -11.10
C SER A 62 -4.37 6.74 -10.85
N VAL A 63 -4.18 7.63 -9.86
CA VAL A 63 -2.84 8.07 -9.44
C VAL A 63 -2.03 6.91 -8.85
N GLN A 64 -2.63 6.10 -7.97
CA GLN A 64 -1.96 4.93 -7.40
C GLN A 64 -1.53 3.91 -8.46
N GLU A 65 -2.42 3.59 -9.40
CA GLU A 65 -2.14 2.73 -10.54
C GLU A 65 -0.98 3.28 -11.37
N THR A 66 -1.03 4.56 -11.66
CA THR A 66 -0.01 5.25 -12.47
C THR A 66 1.37 5.20 -11.79
N LEU A 67 1.46 5.55 -10.52
CA LEU A 67 2.72 5.49 -9.77
C LEU A 67 3.25 4.06 -9.63
N ALA A 68 2.37 3.08 -9.40
CA ALA A 68 2.75 1.66 -9.35
C ALA A 68 3.32 1.18 -10.68
N SER A 69 2.85 1.72 -11.81
CA SER A 69 3.43 1.42 -13.14
C SER A 69 4.85 1.95 -13.32
N GLY A 70 5.26 2.97 -12.58
CA GLY A 70 6.64 3.48 -12.56
C GLY A 70 7.56 2.60 -11.73
N CYS A 71 7.26 2.50 -10.44
CA CYS A 71 7.99 1.66 -9.49
C CYS A 71 7.03 1.21 -8.38
N LEU A 72 6.67 -0.06 -8.38
CA LEU A 72 5.77 -0.60 -7.36
C LEU A 72 6.33 -0.43 -5.94
N THR A 73 7.63 -0.60 -5.76
CA THR A 73 8.31 -0.48 -4.46
C THR A 73 8.11 0.91 -3.85
N THR A 74 8.34 1.97 -4.63
CA THR A 74 8.14 3.36 -4.19
C THR A 74 6.67 3.66 -3.96
N ALA A 75 5.79 3.27 -4.90
CA ALA A 75 4.35 3.47 -4.80
C ALA A 75 3.76 2.74 -3.58
N PHE A 76 4.28 1.55 -3.25
CA PHE A 76 3.82 0.77 -2.11
C PHE A 76 4.16 1.43 -0.77
N VAL A 77 5.35 2.01 -0.61
CA VAL A 77 5.71 2.78 0.60
C VAL A 77 4.82 4.01 0.71
N TRP A 78 4.65 4.74 -0.40
CA TRP A 78 3.86 5.97 -0.43
C TRP A 78 2.37 5.72 -0.13
N VAL A 79 1.75 4.65 -0.66
CA VAL A 79 0.32 4.41 -0.50
C VAL A 79 -0.10 4.13 0.94
N GLN A 80 0.81 3.57 1.77
CA GLN A 80 0.54 3.27 3.18
C GLN A 80 0.19 4.54 3.99
N HIS A 81 0.72 5.69 3.57
CA HIS A 81 0.51 6.99 4.21
C HIS A 81 -0.96 7.43 4.22
N HIS A 82 -1.69 7.15 3.15
CA HIS A 82 -3.05 7.68 2.97
C HIS A 82 -4.09 7.11 3.94
N GLY A 83 -3.77 5.99 4.60
CA GLY A 83 -4.61 5.44 5.66
C GLY A 83 -4.75 6.40 6.84
N LEU A 84 -3.65 7.00 7.29
CA LEU A 84 -3.65 7.97 8.39
C LEU A 84 -4.28 9.30 7.95
N VAL A 85 -3.93 9.82 6.77
CA VAL A 85 -4.52 11.07 6.26
C VAL A 85 -6.05 10.95 6.23
N ARG A 86 -6.58 9.86 5.68
CA ARG A 86 -8.03 9.62 5.62
C ARG A 86 -8.65 9.48 7.01
N ALA A 87 -8.00 8.80 7.94
CA ALA A 87 -8.49 8.66 9.31
C ALA A 87 -8.64 10.03 9.99
N LEU A 88 -7.66 10.92 9.81
CA LEU A 88 -7.68 12.25 10.41
C LEU A 88 -8.71 13.20 9.75
N THR A 89 -8.99 13.04 8.47
CA THR A 89 -10.01 13.84 7.77
C THR A 89 -11.44 13.37 8.06
N SER A 90 -11.62 12.09 8.48
CA SER A 90 -12.94 11.50 8.71
C SER A 90 -13.38 11.46 10.19
N ALA A 91 -12.43 11.53 11.12
CA ALA A 91 -12.68 11.17 12.52
C ALA A 91 -13.33 12.28 13.39
N GLY A 92 -13.45 13.51 12.89
CA GLY A 92 -14.01 14.63 13.67
C GLY A 92 -13.18 15.00 14.91
N ASN A 93 -11.92 14.54 15.02
CA ASN A 93 -11.00 14.91 16.09
C ASN A 93 -10.13 16.08 15.64
N GLU A 94 -10.63 17.30 15.85
CA GLU A 94 -9.97 18.54 15.40
C GLU A 94 -8.58 18.75 16.03
N GLU A 95 -8.38 18.39 17.31
CA GLU A 95 -7.12 18.52 17.99
C GLU A 95 -6.04 17.61 17.35
N LEU A 96 -6.40 16.36 17.12
CA LEU A 96 -5.49 15.39 16.49
C LEU A 96 -5.20 15.77 15.03
N ALA A 97 -6.22 16.18 14.29
CA ALA A 97 -6.07 16.67 12.92
C ALA A 97 -5.23 17.95 12.87
N GLY A 98 -5.45 18.90 13.78
CA GLY A 98 -4.65 20.13 13.89
C GLY A 98 -3.17 19.88 14.14
N THR A 99 -2.84 18.81 14.87
CA THR A 99 -1.44 18.44 15.14
C THR A 99 -0.78 17.75 13.96
N TRP A 100 -1.49 16.81 13.29
CA TRP A 100 -0.87 15.86 12.37
C TRP A 100 -1.18 16.10 10.90
N LEU A 101 -2.34 16.68 10.56
CA LEU A 101 -2.83 16.67 9.18
C LEU A 101 -1.95 17.49 8.23
N THR A 102 -1.59 18.73 8.61
CA THR A 102 -0.78 19.60 7.76
C THR A 102 0.60 19.01 7.42
N PRO A 103 1.42 18.55 8.38
CA PRO A 103 2.71 17.95 8.05
C PRO A 103 2.57 16.63 7.26
N LEU A 104 1.50 15.86 7.47
CA LEU A 104 1.21 14.68 6.66
C LEU A 104 0.88 15.05 5.21
N ILE A 105 -0.04 16.00 4.99
CA ILE A 105 -0.42 16.47 3.64
C ILE A 105 0.79 16.95 2.84
N ARG A 106 1.74 17.59 3.51
CA ARG A 106 2.99 18.09 2.89
C ARG A 106 4.06 17.01 2.71
N GLY A 107 3.87 15.81 3.29
CA GLY A 107 4.89 14.77 3.30
C GLY A 107 6.13 15.10 4.14
N GLU A 108 6.03 16.11 5.02
CA GLU A 108 7.03 16.45 6.04
C GLU A 108 7.10 15.37 7.12
N VAL A 109 5.92 14.82 7.48
CA VAL A 109 5.74 13.60 8.27
C VAL A 109 5.17 12.53 7.36
N ARG A 110 5.77 11.35 7.36
CA ARG A 110 5.34 10.20 6.54
C ARG A 110 4.85 9.08 7.43
N ALA A 111 3.71 8.51 7.08
CA ALA A 111 3.10 7.43 7.83
C ALA A 111 3.25 6.08 7.11
N GLY A 112 3.56 5.05 7.88
CA GLY A 112 3.38 3.65 7.49
C GLY A 112 2.09 3.08 8.04
N LEU A 113 1.80 1.82 7.73
CA LEU A 113 0.62 1.09 8.20
C LEU A 113 1.05 -0.19 8.91
N GLY A 114 0.46 -0.45 10.09
CA GLY A 114 0.63 -1.68 10.83
C GLY A 114 -0.72 -2.34 11.16
N GLY A 115 -0.91 -3.60 10.73
CA GLY A 115 -2.20 -4.28 10.80
C GLY A 115 -2.29 -5.46 11.78
N GLY A 116 -1.39 -5.57 12.76
CA GLY A 116 -1.33 -6.73 13.66
C GLY A 116 -2.63 -7.03 14.42
N GLY A 117 -3.41 -6.00 14.78
CA GLY A 117 -4.71 -6.13 15.44
C GLY A 117 -5.86 -6.54 14.51
N MET A 118 -5.70 -6.35 13.20
CA MET A 118 -6.73 -6.65 12.18
C MET A 118 -6.75 -8.13 11.76
N LEU A 119 -5.75 -8.90 12.10
CA LEU A 119 -5.66 -10.30 11.71
C LEU A 119 -6.80 -11.10 12.34
N PRO A 120 -7.29 -12.19 11.70
CA PRO A 120 -8.29 -13.09 12.29
C PRO A 120 -7.83 -13.65 13.65
N ARG A 121 -6.53 -13.93 13.78
CA ARG A 121 -5.87 -14.20 15.07
C ARG A 121 -4.95 -13.01 15.35
N PRO A 122 -5.39 -12.03 16.16
CA PRO A 122 -4.63 -10.82 16.39
C PRO A 122 -3.30 -11.10 17.04
N THR A 123 -2.23 -10.58 16.46
CA THR A 123 -0.85 -10.72 16.96
C THR A 123 -0.40 -9.50 17.75
N LEU A 124 -1.13 -8.37 17.66
CA LEU A 124 -0.91 -7.15 18.43
C LEU A 124 -2.17 -6.84 19.23
N ARG A 125 -2.00 -6.70 20.53
CA ARG A 125 -3.07 -6.39 21.49
C ARG A 125 -2.83 -5.06 22.16
N THR A 126 -3.89 -4.51 22.74
CA THR A 126 -3.79 -3.27 23.52
C THR A 126 -4.76 -3.30 24.70
N GLU A 127 -4.34 -2.68 25.80
CA GLU A 127 -5.12 -2.49 27.00
C GLU A 127 -5.12 -1.00 27.33
N ARG A 128 -6.25 -0.50 27.83
CA ARG A 128 -6.37 0.87 28.27
C ARG A 128 -5.87 1.01 29.71
N ASP A 129 -5.05 2.05 29.96
CA ASP A 129 -4.71 2.49 31.31
C ASP A 129 -5.29 3.89 31.62
N SER A 130 -4.86 4.51 32.71
CA SER A 130 -5.37 5.83 33.13
C SER A 130 -4.92 6.99 32.22
N THR A 131 -3.91 6.81 31.38
CA THR A 131 -3.25 7.87 30.58
C THR A 131 -3.28 7.60 29.08
N GLY A 132 -3.60 6.35 28.66
CA GLY A 132 -3.60 5.98 27.26
C GLY A 132 -3.82 4.50 27.03
N TRP A 133 -2.98 3.92 26.19
CA TRP A 133 -3.05 2.54 25.76
C TRP A 133 -1.68 1.87 25.84
N VAL A 134 -1.63 0.65 26.31
CA VAL A 134 -0.41 -0.17 26.37
C VAL A 134 -0.48 -1.22 25.29
N LEU A 135 0.49 -1.20 24.37
CA LEU A 135 0.62 -2.15 23.26
C LEU A 135 1.53 -3.31 23.64
N ASP A 136 1.11 -4.53 23.34
CA ASP A 136 1.90 -5.75 23.53
C ASP A 136 1.70 -6.73 22.36
N GLY A 137 2.79 -7.34 21.87
CA GLY A 137 2.76 -8.30 20.79
C GLY A 137 3.51 -7.87 19.54
N VAL A 138 3.00 -8.27 18.36
CA VAL A 138 3.73 -8.14 17.08
C VAL A 138 2.86 -7.55 15.98
N SER A 139 3.39 -6.59 15.25
CA SER A 139 2.89 -6.22 13.91
C SER A 139 3.81 -6.85 12.85
N PRO A 140 3.34 -7.85 12.08
CA PRO A 140 4.23 -8.72 11.30
C PRO A 140 4.84 -8.08 10.06
N PHE A 141 4.18 -7.07 9.49
CA PHE A 141 4.63 -6.41 8.24
C PHE A 141 4.34 -4.91 8.34
N VAL A 142 5.38 -4.11 8.55
CA VAL A 142 5.33 -2.65 8.49
C VAL A 142 6.37 -2.19 7.49
N SER A 143 5.93 -1.60 6.38
CA SER A 143 6.79 -1.17 5.28
C SER A 143 7.15 0.30 5.38
N GLY A 144 8.29 0.68 4.81
CA GLY A 144 8.78 2.05 4.78
C GLY A 144 9.73 2.41 5.91
N TRP A 145 10.25 1.44 6.66
CA TRP A 145 11.17 1.74 7.78
C TRP A 145 12.37 2.58 7.33
N GLY A 146 12.70 3.61 8.13
CA GLY A 146 13.73 4.60 7.77
C GLY A 146 13.29 5.63 6.72
N ARG A 147 12.02 5.56 6.27
CA ARG A 147 11.39 6.52 5.36
C ARG A 147 10.05 7.02 5.87
N ILE A 148 9.53 6.42 6.93
CA ILE A 148 8.33 6.83 7.66
C ILE A 148 8.75 7.37 9.02
N ASP A 149 7.98 8.31 9.53
CA ASP A 149 8.20 8.95 10.84
C ASP A 149 7.21 8.41 11.87
N VAL A 150 6.02 8.00 11.43
CA VAL A 150 4.97 7.43 12.28
C VAL A 150 4.33 6.20 11.62
N ILE A 151 3.65 5.40 12.44
CA ILE A 151 2.89 4.22 12.01
C ILE A 151 1.44 4.42 12.40
N HIS A 152 0.52 4.34 11.45
CA HIS A 152 -0.90 4.17 11.73
C HIS A 152 -1.13 2.69 12.06
N LEU A 153 -1.28 2.39 13.34
CA LEU A 153 -1.19 1.05 13.89
C LEU A 153 -2.52 0.57 14.43
N ALA A 154 -2.98 -0.59 13.97
CA ALA A 154 -4.15 -1.28 14.49
C ALA A 154 -3.75 -2.29 15.57
N ALA A 155 -4.33 -2.17 16.77
CA ALA A 155 -4.19 -3.13 17.86
C ALA A 155 -5.56 -3.62 18.32
N ARG A 156 -5.66 -4.87 18.79
CA ARG A 156 -6.89 -5.48 19.27
C ARG A 156 -7.06 -5.24 20.77
N ALA A 157 -8.12 -4.56 21.18
CA ALA A 157 -8.46 -4.36 22.57
C ALA A 157 -9.10 -5.60 23.20
N GLY A 158 -9.16 -5.65 24.54
CA GLY A 158 -9.70 -6.78 25.28
C GLY A 158 -11.21 -7.01 25.08
N ASP A 159 -11.97 -5.97 24.72
CA ASP A 159 -13.39 -6.04 24.35
C ASP A 159 -13.62 -6.50 22.88
N GLY A 160 -12.55 -6.77 22.14
CA GLY A 160 -12.60 -7.22 20.76
C GLY A 160 -12.56 -6.10 19.74
N ASP A 161 -12.64 -4.84 20.12
CA ASP A 161 -12.54 -3.70 19.22
C ASP A 161 -11.13 -3.53 18.69
N ILE A 162 -11.02 -2.86 17.54
CA ILE A 162 -9.76 -2.39 16.98
C ILE A 162 -9.56 -0.94 17.41
N VAL A 163 -8.40 -0.69 18.02
CA VAL A 163 -7.92 0.65 18.35
C VAL A 163 -6.85 1.03 17.33
N TRP A 164 -7.05 2.16 16.66
CA TRP A 164 -6.10 2.73 15.74
C TRP A 164 -5.32 3.86 16.41
N LEU A 165 -4.00 3.76 16.35
CA LEU A 165 -3.10 4.67 17.06
C LEU A 165 -2.02 5.21 16.12
N ILE A 166 -1.51 6.39 16.46
CA ILE A 166 -0.30 6.96 15.85
C ILE A 166 0.88 6.62 16.77
N VAL A 167 1.82 5.83 16.26
CA VAL A 167 3.03 5.40 16.97
C VAL A 167 4.25 5.90 16.24
N ASP A 168 5.27 6.39 16.95
CA ASP A 168 6.52 6.85 16.33
C ASP A 168 7.27 5.64 15.72
N ALA A 169 7.79 5.80 14.51
CA ALA A 169 8.52 4.76 13.80
C ALA A 169 10.01 4.77 14.21
N ALA A 170 10.25 4.57 15.50
CA ALA A 170 11.59 4.60 16.10
C ALA A 170 11.76 3.46 17.09
N GLU A 171 12.89 2.75 17.02
CA GLU A 171 13.24 1.73 18.01
C GLU A 171 13.55 2.36 19.38
N GLY A 172 13.27 1.60 20.42
CA GLY A 172 13.50 1.99 21.80
C GLY A 172 13.35 0.79 22.74
N ALA A 173 13.26 1.05 24.03
CA ALA A 173 13.15 -0.01 25.04
C ALA A 173 11.92 -0.90 24.84
N SER A 174 10.80 -0.33 24.37
CA SER A 174 9.51 -1.00 24.19
C SER A 174 9.12 -1.28 22.73
N LEU A 175 9.96 -0.94 21.75
CA LEU A 175 9.75 -1.21 20.32
C LEU A 175 11.04 -1.69 19.68
N ARG A 176 10.99 -2.89 19.10
CA ARG A 176 12.09 -3.47 18.30
C ARG A 176 11.62 -3.74 16.89
N ALA A 177 12.49 -3.47 15.91
CA ALA A 177 12.26 -3.69 14.50
C ALA A 177 13.22 -4.74 13.94
N GLU A 178 12.67 -5.83 13.41
CA GLU A 178 13.43 -6.89 12.73
C GLU A 178 13.13 -6.82 11.24
N ARG A 179 14.18 -6.69 10.41
CA ARG A 179 14.02 -6.61 8.97
C ARG A 179 13.61 -7.95 8.36
N LEU A 180 12.57 -7.92 7.55
CA LEU A 180 12.16 -9.05 6.71
C LEU A 180 12.83 -8.93 5.34
N ARG A 181 13.51 -10.00 4.90
CA ARG A 181 14.04 -10.07 3.54
C ARG A 181 12.98 -10.61 2.60
N LEU A 182 12.58 -9.79 1.63
CA LEU A 182 11.51 -10.09 0.70
C LEU A 182 12.09 -10.45 -0.68
N ALA A 183 11.50 -11.44 -1.35
CA ALA A 183 11.84 -11.82 -2.73
C ALA A 183 11.45 -10.75 -3.75
N ALA A 184 10.46 -9.92 -3.42
CA ALA A 184 10.01 -8.78 -4.20
C ALA A 184 9.85 -7.57 -3.28
N LEU A 185 10.05 -6.35 -3.80
CA LEU A 185 9.91 -5.11 -3.03
C LEU A 185 10.80 -5.06 -1.77
N ASN A 186 11.99 -5.67 -1.81
CA ASN A 186 12.90 -5.71 -0.64
C ASN A 186 13.25 -4.29 -0.14
N ALA A 187 13.37 -3.32 -1.04
CA ALA A 187 13.68 -1.93 -0.69
C ALA A 187 12.51 -1.17 -0.02
N THR A 188 11.34 -1.80 0.16
CA THR A 188 10.32 -1.24 1.08
C THR A 188 10.79 -1.23 2.53
N ALA A 189 11.91 -1.88 2.85
CA ALA A 189 12.40 -2.04 4.21
C ALA A 189 11.30 -2.47 5.17
N THR A 190 10.61 -3.56 4.82
CA THR A 190 9.51 -4.11 5.62
C THR A 190 10.06 -4.77 6.89
N MET A 191 9.49 -4.40 8.02
CA MET A 191 9.88 -4.87 9.35
C MET A 191 8.80 -5.72 10.00
N ARG A 192 9.23 -6.67 10.82
CA ARG A 192 8.44 -7.21 11.92
C ARG A 192 8.69 -6.33 13.12
N LEU A 193 7.64 -5.72 13.66
CA LEU A 193 7.73 -4.89 14.87
C LEU A 193 7.25 -5.67 16.08
N THR A 194 8.06 -5.69 17.13
CA THR A 194 7.71 -6.28 18.43
C THR A 194 7.53 -5.16 19.44
N PHE A 195 6.38 -5.16 20.09
CA PHE A 195 5.98 -4.23 21.12
C PHE A 195 6.03 -4.93 22.47
N ASP A 196 6.74 -4.35 23.42
CA ASP A 196 6.85 -4.83 24.80
C ASP A 196 6.35 -3.70 25.71
N ARG A 197 5.06 -3.78 26.04
CA ARG A 197 4.34 -2.81 26.88
C ARG A 197 4.55 -1.34 26.44
N LEU A 198 4.53 -1.08 25.14
CA LEU A 198 4.69 0.28 24.63
C LEU A 198 3.47 1.12 25.02
N HIS A 199 3.68 2.17 25.81
CA HIS A 199 2.63 3.12 26.16
C HIS A 199 2.42 4.14 25.04
N VAL A 200 1.16 4.35 24.64
CA VAL A 200 0.72 5.35 23.67
C VAL A 200 -0.31 6.26 24.34
N PRO A 201 -0.07 7.58 24.42
CA PRO A 201 -1.01 8.52 25.01
C PRO A 201 -2.40 8.50 24.36
N ALA A 202 -3.46 8.74 25.13
CA ALA A 202 -4.83 8.75 24.65
C ALA A 202 -5.05 9.73 23.48
N GLY A 203 -4.35 10.87 23.46
CA GLY A 203 -4.39 11.85 22.38
C GLY A 203 -3.79 11.40 21.04
N ARG A 204 -3.26 10.17 20.95
CA ARG A 204 -2.77 9.58 19.68
C ARG A 204 -3.71 8.51 19.10
N VAL A 205 -4.92 8.38 19.63
CA VAL A 205 -5.94 7.45 19.11
C VAL A 205 -6.73 8.13 18.00
N THR A 206 -6.72 7.53 16.80
CA THR A 206 -7.48 8.04 15.65
C THR A 206 -8.89 7.46 15.57
N ALA A 207 -9.07 6.21 16.00
CA ALA A 207 -10.37 5.55 16.01
C ALA A 207 -10.40 4.35 16.97
N LYS A 208 -11.60 4.00 17.44
CA LYS A 208 -11.90 2.73 18.08
C LYS A 208 -13.25 2.24 17.56
N HIS A 209 -13.29 1.02 17.04
CA HIS A 209 -14.52 0.43 16.48
C HIS A 209 -14.44 -1.10 16.45
N PRO A 210 -15.57 -1.82 16.36
CA PRO A 210 -15.58 -3.25 16.11
C PRO A 210 -14.78 -3.61 14.86
N PRO A 211 -14.29 -4.85 14.74
CA PRO A 211 -13.65 -5.32 13.51
C PRO A 211 -14.55 -5.07 12.30
N GLY A 212 -14.04 -4.28 11.34
CA GLY A 212 -14.76 -3.95 10.12
C GLY A 212 -14.57 -5.00 9.02
N ASP A 213 -15.34 -4.85 7.96
CA ASP A 213 -15.11 -5.60 6.71
C ASP A 213 -13.98 -4.96 5.91
N TYR A 214 -12.77 -5.51 6.08
CA TYR A 214 -11.59 -5.09 5.32
C TYR A 214 -11.60 -5.62 3.87
N ALA A 215 -12.67 -6.29 3.46
CA ALA A 215 -12.94 -6.65 2.07
C ALA A 215 -14.00 -5.73 1.43
N ALA A 216 -14.27 -4.56 2.05
CA ALA A 216 -15.13 -3.55 1.45
C ALA A 216 -14.69 -3.23 0.01
N PRO A 217 -15.63 -2.97 -0.90
CA PRO A 217 -15.34 -2.78 -2.32
C PRO A 217 -14.26 -1.73 -2.58
N GLU A 218 -14.29 -0.61 -1.88
CA GLU A 218 -13.32 0.48 -2.01
C GLU A 218 -11.90 0.02 -1.62
N VAL A 219 -11.78 -0.78 -0.56
CA VAL A 219 -10.48 -1.34 -0.12
C VAL A 219 -9.91 -2.27 -1.18
N LEU A 220 -10.74 -3.15 -1.75
CA LEU A 220 -10.33 -4.07 -2.80
C LEU A 220 -9.95 -3.31 -4.09
N ARG A 221 -10.68 -2.23 -4.43
CA ARG A 221 -10.34 -1.38 -5.58
C ARG A 221 -8.97 -0.70 -5.40
N VAL A 222 -8.71 -0.13 -4.23
CA VAL A 222 -7.40 0.46 -3.90
C VAL A 222 -6.27 -0.57 -4.02
N HIS A 223 -6.45 -1.77 -3.48
CA HIS A 223 -5.44 -2.84 -3.60
C HIS A 223 -5.25 -3.29 -5.06
N SER A 224 -6.31 -3.25 -5.87
CA SER A 224 -6.25 -3.59 -7.29
C SER A 224 -5.45 -2.59 -8.12
N ALA A 225 -5.42 -1.32 -7.74
CA ALA A 225 -4.69 -0.28 -8.44
C ALA A 225 -3.19 -0.62 -8.58
N LEU A 226 -2.59 -1.21 -7.55
CA LEU A 226 -1.19 -1.66 -7.59
C LEU A 226 -0.97 -2.76 -8.64
N ALA A 227 -1.88 -3.74 -8.71
CA ALA A 227 -1.80 -4.83 -9.68
C ALA A 227 -2.02 -4.34 -11.12
N LEU A 228 -3.02 -3.46 -11.32
CA LEU A 228 -3.27 -2.84 -12.63
C LEU A 228 -2.07 -2.00 -13.09
N GLY A 229 -1.38 -1.30 -12.17
CA GLY A 229 -0.17 -0.54 -12.50
C GLY A 229 0.97 -1.41 -13.03
N VAL A 230 1.23 -2.55 -12.37
CA VAL A 230 2.24 -3.53 -12.85
C VAL A 230 1.84 -4.09 -14.22
N ALA A 231 0.56 -4.51 -14.39
CA ALA A 231 0.05 -5.00 -15.66
C ALA A 231 0.19 -3.94 -16.76
N ALA A 232 -0.19 -2.70 -16.48
CA ALA A 232 -0.10 -1.58 -17.43
C ALA A 232 1.34 -1.30 -17.88
N ARG A 233 2.33 -1.43 -16.98
CA ARG A 233 3.75 -1.29 -17.36
C ARG A 233 4.19 -2.44 -18.26
N CYS A 234 3.82 -3.66 -17.93
CA CYS A 234 4.13 -4.83 -18.77
C CYS A 234 3.53 -4.68 -20.17
N CYS A 235 2.24 -4.30 -20.27
CA CYS A 235 1.57 -4.06 -21.55
C CYS A 235 2.30 -2.98 -22.38
N ARG A 236 2.67 -1.85 -21.76
CA ARG A 236 3.42 -0.80 -22.47
C ARG A 236 4.77 -1.26 -23.01
N LEU A 237 5.48 -2.12 -22.30
CA LEU A 237 6.77 -2.66 -22.75
C LEU A 237 6.61 -3.73 -23.82
N LEU A 238 5.52 -4.51 -23.77
CA LEU A 238 5.20 -5.49 -24.82
C LEU A 238 4.78 -4.84 -26.14
N GLY A 239 4.20 -3.63 -26.09
CA GLY A 239 3.47 -3.04 -27.20
C GLY A 239 2.03 -3.56 -27.31
N PRO A 240 1.26 -3.10 -28.31
CA PRO A 240 -0.15 -3.42 -28.47
C PRO A 240 -0.45 -4.92 -28.46
N SER A 241 -1.36 -5.34 -27.58
CA SER A 241 -1.72 -6.75 -27.38
C SER A 241 -3.15 -6.92 -26.87
N PRO A 242 -3.74 -8.13 -26.91
CA PRO A 242 -5.06 -8.39 -26.30
C PRO A 242 -5.12 -8.08 -24.80
N LEU A 243 -3.98 -8.06 -24.09
CA LEU A 243 -3.91 -7.74 -22.67
C LEU A 243 -4.33 -6.28 -22.38
N ASP A 244 -4.15 -5.38 -23.34
CA ASP A 244 -4.59 -3.97 -23.19
C ASP A 244 -6.12 -3.86 -23.06
N SER A 245 -6.85 -4.63 -23.87
CA SER A 245 -8.31 -4.67 -23.83
C SER A 245 -8.81 -5.32 -22.53
N GLU A 246 -8.17 -6.39 -22.10
CA GLU A 246 -8.47 -7.05 -20.83
C GLU A 246 -8.21 -6.13 -19.63
N LEU A 247 -7.09 -5.41 -19.64
CA LEU A 247 -6.76 -4.42 -18.62
C LEU A 247 -7.82 -3.30 -18.53
N ALA A 248 -8.29 -2.82 -19.68
CA ALA A 248 -9.34 -1.78 -19.73
C ALA A 248 -10.68 -2.29 -19.19
N LEU A 249 -11.10 -3.49 -19.58
CA LEU A 249 -12.33 -4.13 -19.09
C LEU A 249 -12.28 -4.37 -17.59
N LEU A 250 -11.16 -4.87 -17.11
CA LEU A 250 -10.98 -5.16 -15.67
C LEU A 250 -10.98 -3.89 -14.82
N ARG A 251 -10.38 -2.81 -15.31
CA ARG A 251 -10.44 -1.49 -14.68
C ARG A 251 -11.90 -1.02 -14.54
N ALA A 252 -12.67 -1.10 -15.63
CA ALA A 252 -14.09 -0.73 -15.63
C ALA A 252 -14.92 -1.59 -14.65
N GLN A 253 -14.66 -2.89 -14.55
CA GLN A 253 -15.33 -3.77 -13.58
C GLN A 253 -15.01 -3.40 -12.12
N LEU A 254 -13.76 -3.09 -11.83
CA LEU A 254 -13.32 -2.68 -10.49
C LEU A 254 -13.90 -1.33 -10.07
N ASP A 255 -14.09 -0.41 -11.02
CA ASP A 255 -14.66 0.91 -10.78
C ASP A 255 -16.17 0.86 -10.45
N GLN A 256 -16.87 -0.23 -10.77
CA GLN A 256 -18.28 -0.41 -10.43
C GLN A 256 -18.50 -0.69 -8.94
N LEU A 257 -17.47 -1.09 -8.19
CA LEU A 257 -17.54 -1.41 -6.75
C LEU A 257 -18.64 -2.44 -6.40
N GLY A 258 -18.98 -3.31 -7.35
CA GLY A 258 -20.07 -4.28 -7.23
C GLY A 258 -19.68 -5.57 -6.48
N PRO A 259 -20.63 -6.48 -6.27
CA PRO A 259 -20.42 -7.74 -5.52
C PRO A 259 -19.38 -8.66 -6.16
N GLY A 260 -19.07 -8.49 -7.45
CA GLY A 260 -18.02 -9.23 -8.16
C GLY A 260 -16.60 -8.73 -7.91
N ILE A 261 -16.40 -7.70 -7.08
CA ILE A 261 -15.08 -7.08 -6.88
C ILE A 261 -14.02 -8.03 -6.30
N PRO A 262 -14.31 -9.02 -5.43
CA PRO A 262 -13.30 -10.00 -5.02
C PRO A 262 -12.74 -10.82 -6.19
N ALA A 263 -13.60 -11.22 -7.13
CA ALA A 263 -13.20 -11.93 -8.35
C ALA A 263 -12.41 -11.02 -9.31
N ALA A 264 -12.84 -9.75 -9.46
CA ALA A 264 -12.14 -8.76 -10.26
C ALA A 264 -10.75 -8.41 -9.65
N ARG A 265 -10.63 -8.34 -8.32
CA ARG A 265 -9.33 -8.17 -7.64
C ARG A 265 -8.41 -9.37 -7.87
N ALA A 266 -8.93 -10.60 -7.83
CA ALA A 266 -8.19 -11.81 -8.15
C ALA A 266 -7.70 -11.78 -9.61
N ALA A 267 -8.58 -11.40 -10.54
CA ALA A 267 -8.28 -11.26 -11.96
C ALA A 267 -7.19 -10.19 -12.22
N ALA A 268 -7.18 -9.07 -11.47
CA ALA A 268 -6.14 -8.05 -11.59
C ALA A 268 -4.75 -8.59 -11.21
N GLY A 269 -4.65 -9.38 -10.14
CA GLY A 269 -3.40 -10.03 -9.75
C GLY A 269 -2.92 -11.04 -10.78
N GLU A 270 -3.83 -11.87 -11.31
CA GLU A 270 -3.51 -12.85 -12.36
C GLU A 270 -3.12 -12.15 -13.66
N LEU A 271 -3.81 -11.10 -14.08
CA LEU A 271 -3.45 -10.32 -15.27
C LEU A 271 -2.03 -9.75 -15.15
N ALA A 272 -1.66 -9.20 -13.99
CA ALA A 272 -0.31 -8.72 -13.75
C ALA A 272 0.73 -9.84 -13.94
N LEU A 273 0.45 -11.03 -13.42
CA LEU A 273 1.33 -12.19 -13.57
C LEU A 273 1.45 -12.63 -15.03
N ARG A 274 0.33 -12.73 -15.76
CA ARG A 274 0.33 -13.11 -17.19
C ARG A 274 1.03 -12.08 -18.07
N ALA A 275 0.80 -10.78 -17.81
CA ALA A 275 1.45 -9.71 -18.56
C ALA A 275 2.97 -9.70 -18.32
N ALA A 276 3.42 -9.94 -17.08
CA ALA A 276 4.83 -10.06 -16.77
C ALA A 276 5.45 -11.31 -17.38
N ALA A 277 4.77 -12.45 -17.36
CA ALA A 277 5.22 -13.68 -18.01
C ALA A 277 5.30 -13.52 -19.53
N ALA A 278 4.33 -12.85 -20.16
CA ALA A 278 4.36 -12.54 -21.60
C ALA A 278 5.56 -11.65 -21.96
N LEU A 279 5.84 -10.61 -21.13
CA LEU A 279 7.01 -9.75 -21.31
C LEU A 279 8.31 -10.56 -21.21
N MET A 280 8.43 -11.44 -20.21
CA MET A 280 9.61 -12.31 -20.07
C MET A 280 9.78 -13.24 -21.27
N ALA A 281 8.69 -13.82 -21.77
CA ALA A 281 8.73 -14.69 -22.95
C ALA A 281 9.13 -13.92 -24.23
N ALA A 282 8.66 -12.70 -24.41
CA ALA A 282 9.03 -11.83 -25.54
C ALA A 282 10.52 -11.44 -25.53
N GLU A 283 11.10 -11.19 -24.36
CA GLU A 283 12.52 -10.85 -24.18
C GLU A 283 13.44 -12.10 -24.22
N GLY A 284 12.86 -13.28 -24.05
CA GLY A 284 13.61 -14.54 -24.00
C GLY A 284 14.53 -14.62 -22.77
N SER A 285 15.66 -15.32 -22.88
CA SER A 285 16.58 -15.54 -21.77
C SER A 285 17.19 -14.25 -21.18
N ARG A 286 17.20 -13.16 -21.92
CA ARG A 286 17.67 -11.85 -21.42
C ARG A 286 16.76 -11.30 -20.32
N SER A 287 15.50 -11.71 -20.25
CA SER A 287 14.56 -11.36 -19.21
C SER A 287 15.00 -11.77 -17.80
N LEU A 288 15.94 -12.73 -17.69
CA LEU A 288 16.48 -13.21 -16.40
C LEU A 288 17.66 -12.37 -15.87
N LEU A 289 18.15 -11.42 -16.65
CA LEU A 289 19.24 -10.55 -16.19
C LEU A 289 18.75 -9.61 -15.08
N ALA A 290 19.46 -9.60 -13.95
CA ALA A 290 19.09 -8.80 -12.77
C ALA A 290 18.96 -7.29 -13.07
N ALA A 291 19.75 -6.79 -14.05
CA ALA A 291 19.70 -5.39 -14.51
C ALA A 291 18.55 -5.11 -15.51
N GLY A 292 17.59 -6.03 -15.68
CA GLY A 292 16.47 -5.90 -16.61
C GLY A 292 15.12 -5.69 -15.92
N HIS A 293 14.24 -4.91 -16.53
CA HIS A 293 12.88 -4.70 -16.02
C HIS A 293 12.00 -5.96 -16.03
N PRO A 294 12.10 -6.91 -17.00
CA PRO A 294 11.19 -8.06 -17.03
C PRO A 294 11.21 -8.89 -15.75
N GLN A 295 12.39 -9.26 -15.23
CA GLN A 295 12.48 -10.04 -13.99
C GLN A 295 12.00 -9.24 -12.76
N ARG A 296 12.24 -7.91 -12.71
CA ARG A 296 11.72 -7.04 -11.65
C ARG A 296 10.19 -7.03 -11.67
N LEU A 297 9.59 -6.78 -12.84
CA LEU A 297 8.13 -6.76 -13.01
C LEU A 297 7.50 -8.12 -12.71
N ALA A 298 8.17 -9.24 -13.03
CA ALA A 298 7.70 -10.57 -12.66
C ALA A 298 7.64 -10.76 -11.14
N ARG A 299 8.64 -10.28 -10.38
CA ARG A 299 8.64 -10.32 -8.91
C ARG A 299 7.59 -9.36 -8.33
N GLU A 300 7.43 -8.17 -8.91
CA GLU A 300 6.35 -7.25 -8.53
C GLU A 300 4.97 -7.86 -8.79
N ALA A 301 4.77 -8.57 -9.91
CA ALA A 301 3.53 -9.29 -10.20
C ALA A 301 3.24 -10.40 -9.16
N MET A 302 4.27 -11.15 -8.73
CA MET A 302 4.13 -12.12 -7.64
C MET A 302 3.70 -11.45 -6.33
N PHE A 303 4.23 -10.26 -6.02
CA PHE A 303 3.83 -9.53 -4.83
C PHE A 303 2.36 -9.11 -4.87
N VAL A 304 1.91 -8.47 -5.94
CA VAL A 304 0.51 -8.01 -6.05
C VAL A 304 -0.47 -9.15 -6.17
N LEU A 305 -0.04 -10.34 -6.59
CA LEU A 305 -0.84 -11.55 -6.60
C LEU A 305 -1.28 -11.95 -5.20
N VAL A 306 -0.36 -11.86 -4.21
CA VAL A 306 -0.57 -12.36 -2.84
C VAL A 306 -0.84 -11.25 -1.80
N TYR A 307 -0.59 -9.98 -2.16
CA TYR A 307 -0.76 -8.86 -1.25
C TYR A 307 -2.23 -8.67 -0.85
N ALA A 308 -2.48 -8.57 0.47
CA ALA A 308 -3.78 -8.30 1.07
C ALA A 308 -4.91 -9.24 0.59
N LEU A 309 -4.60 -10.50 0.32
CA LEU A 309 -5.61 -11.50 -0.06
C LEU A 309 -6.58 -11.75 1.09
N ARG A 310 -7.85 -11.42 0.85
CA ARG A 310 -8.97 -11.76 1.73
C ARG A 310 -9.56 -13.11 1.33
N PRO A 311 -10.33 -13.80 2.20
CA PRO A 311 -10.82 -15.16 1.91
C PRO A 311 -11.52 -15.29 0.57
N ALA A 312 -12.48 -14.41 0.24
CA ALA A 312 -13.20 -14.45 -1.03
C ALA A 312 -12.28 -14.19 -2.25
N THR A 313 -11.35 -13.23 -2.15
CA THR A 313 -10.37 -12.94 -3.21
C THR A 313 -9.41 -14.11 -3.38
N ARG A 314 -8.97 -14.74 -2.28
CA ARG A 314 -8.10 -15.91 -2.32
C ARG A 314 -8.78 -17.09 -2.99
N ALA A 315 -10.01 -17.40 -2.62
CA ALA A 315 -10.79 -18.48 -3.25
C ALA A 315 -10.92 -18.25 -4.76
N ALA A 316 -11.34 -17.05 -5.17
CA ALA A 316 -11.45 -16.69 -6.57
C ALA A 316 -10.11 -16.80 -7.32
N LEU A 317 -9.00 -16.41 -6.68
CA LEU A 317 -7.67 -16.53 -7.27
C LEU A 317 -7.23 -17.97 -7.44
N LEU A 318 -7.43 -18.82 -6.43
CA LEU A 318 -7.09 -20.25 -6.52
C LEU A 318 -7.86 -20.94 -7.64
N THR A 319 -9.18 -20.66 -7.77
CA THR A 319 -10.00 -21.16 -8.88
C THR A 319 -9.41 -20.72 -10.24
N ARG A 320 -9.04 -19.45 -10.39
CA ARG A 320 -8.44 -18.93 -11.65
C ARG A 320 -7.10 -19.58 -11.98
N LEU A 321 -6.32 -19.94 -10.98
CA LEU A 321 -5.02 -20.61 -11.14
C LEU A 321 -5.15 -22.14 -11.29
N GLY A 322 -6.37 -22.69 -11.33
CA GLY A 322 -6.62 -24.13 -11.43
C GLY A 322 -6.28 -24.91 -10.16
N ALA A 323 -6.24 -24.25 -9.01
CA ALA A 323 -5.91 -24.82 -7.70
C ALA A 323 -7.07 -24.65 -6.70
N GLY A 324 -8.29 -24.34 -7.17
CA GLY A 324 -9.49 -24.29 -6.33
C GLY A 324 -9.89 -25.70 -5.88
N GLU A 325 -10.38 -25.83 -4.64
CA GLU A 325 -11.10 -27.02 -4.22
C GLU A 325 -12.42 -27.09 -5.01
N ASP A 326 -12.73 -28.26 -5.57
CA ASP A 326 -14.01 -28.57 -6.23
C ASP A 326 -15.19 -28.54 -5.23
#